data_8efe6c4ddec055563fcecc031058704f
#
_entry.id   8efe6c4ddec055563fcecc031058704f
#
_cell.length_a   1.000
_cell.length_b   1.000
_cell.length_c   1.000
_cell.angle_alpha   90.00
_cell.angle_beta   90.00
_cell.angle_gamma   90.00
#
_symmetry.space_group_name_H-M   'P 1'
#
loop_
_entity.id
_entity.type
_entity.pdbx_description
1 polymer ?
#
loop_
_entity_poly.entity_id
_entity_poly.type
_entity_poly.pdbx_seq_one_letter_code
_entity_poly.pdbx_strand_id
1 'polypeptide(L)'
;ILGVTGDFDEEEMIARLEKVFGGWDAPAPVYPEVAPVKEKYEGGVYVVDKALPQTAIRIGHLTLSRPDPQYLAVRVMDSILGGSGFTSRMVQKVRAERGLAYSVWSYSMAGYWEMGQFTAGTETKASTTAEALGLMIGEIEKIREELVSEEELAQAKASIVNSFVFIFDRPSRILSQRMTLDYYGIYEGFLETYRDKVMAVTAEDVRQAARRWLHPEGLKIVVVGSVKDFDRPMAQFGPVHELVLRDYSTAEGGK
;
A
#
# COMPACT_ATOMS: atom_id res chain seq x y z
N ILE A 1 25.61 -0.79 5.54
CA ILE A 1 25.19 -1.51 6.77
C ILE A 1 25.36 -3.01 6.49
N LEU A 2 26.07 -3.71 7.38
CA LEU A 2 26.25 -5.16 7.32
C LEU A 2 25.62 -5.75 8.60
N GLY A 3 24.78 -6.76 8.43
CA GLY A 3 24.17 -7.48 9.54
C GLY A 3 24.46 -8.96 9.43
N VAL A 4 24.77 -9.60 10.55
CA VAL A 4 25.04 -11.04 10.63
C VAL A 4 24.20 -11.65 11.73
N THR A 5 23.60 -12.80 11.46
CA THR A 5 22.84 -13.58 12.43
C THR A 5 23.09 -15.07 12.24
N GLY A 6 23.23 -15.82 13.33
CA GLY A 6 23.54 -17.25 13.31
C GLY A 6 24.07 -17.72 14.65
N ASP A 7 24.58 -18.95 14.66
CA ASP A 7 25.27 -19.55 15.80
C ASP A 7 26.79 -19.38 15.62
N PHE A 8 27.33 -18.33 16.24
CA PHE A 8 28.77 -17.98 16.17
C PHE A 8 29.20 -17.20 17.41
N ASP A 9 30.49 -17.18 17.66
CA ASP A 9 31.14 -16.33 18.66
C ASP A 9 31.22 -14.89 18.10
N GLU A 10 30.76 -13.91 18.87
CA GLU A 10 30.67 -12.50 18.42
C GLU A 10 32.05 -11.90 18.15
N GLU A 11 33.04 -12.13 19.06
CA GLU A 11 34.39 -11.57 18.93
C GLU A 11 35.12 -12.17 17.72
N GLU A 12 34.98 -13.48 17.50
CA GLU A 12 35.56 -14.17 16.36
C GLU A 12 34.93 -13.67 15.04
N MET A 13 33.62 -13.46 15.02
CA MET A 13 32.92 -12.95 13.85
C MET A 13 33.36 -11.52 13.51
N ILE A 14 33.44 -10.64 14.51
CA ILE A 14 33.93 -9.25 14.32
C ILE A 14 35.35 -9.27 13.75
N ALA A 15 36.25 -10.07 14.31
CA ALA A 15 37.64 -10.17 13.85
C ALA A 15 37.73 -10.67 12.40
N ARG A 16 36.84 -11.60 11.99
CA ARG A 16 36.74 -12.08 10.60
C ARG A 16 36.23 -10.99 9.67
N LEU A 17 35.22 -10.23 10.07
CA LEU A 17 34.65 -9.13 9.29
C LEU A 17 35.67 -7.99 9.13
N GLU A 18 36.40 -7.63 10.18
CA GLU A 18 37.46 -6.64 10.13
C GLU A 18 38.59 -7.08 9.19
N LYS A 19 38.97 -8.35 9.23
CA LYS A 19 39.99 -8.89 8.30
C LYS A 19 39.55 -8.80 6.83
N VAL A 20 38.26 -8.97 6.55
CA VAL A 20 37.72 -8.96 5.17
C VAL A 20 37.43 -7.53 4.69
N PHE A 21 36.86 -6.69 5.55
CA PHE A 21 36.34 -5.37 5.17
C PHE A 21 37.16 -4.20 5.73
N GLY A 22 38.04 -4.42 6.73
CA GLY A 22 38.79 -3.34 7.39
C GLY A 22 39.74 -2.57 6.46
N GLY A 23 40.15 -3.18 5.35
CA GLY A 23 40.92 -2.51 4.30
C GLY A 23 40.08 -1.94 3.14
N TRP A 24 38.76 -1.93 3.26
CA TRP A 24 37.89 -1.41 2.22
C TRP A 24 37.86 0.13 2.26
N ASP A 25 38.72 0.73 1.46
CA ASP A 25 38.85 2.17 1.28
C ASP A 25 38.28 2.61 -0.08
N ALA A 26 37.02 2.22 -0.35
CA ALA A 26 36.32 2.68 -1.54
C ALA A 26 35.74 4.07 -1.30
N PRO A 27 35.88 5.01 -2.27
CA PRO A 27 35.25 6.30 -2.16
C PRO A 27 33.72 6.15 -2.03
N ALA A 28 33.11 7.02 -1.24
CA ALA A 28 31.65 7.04 -1.13
C ALA A 28 31.00 7.19 -2.51
N PRO A 29 30.01 6.38 -2.87
CA PRO A 29 29.34 6.52 -4.16
C PRO A 29 28.64 7.88 -4.25
N VAL A 30 28.79 8.54 -5.39
CA VAL A 30 28.06 9.78 -5.70
C VAL A 30 26.72 9.35 -6.32
N TYR A 31 25.66 9.55 -5.60
CA TYR A 31 24.30 9.31 -6.10
C TYR A 31 23.79 10.55 -6.85
N PRO A 32 23.07 10.37 -7.97
CA PRO A 32 22.40 11.49 -8.62
C PRO A 32 21.33 12.07 -7.68
N GLU A 33 21.15 13.39 -7.74
CA GLU A 33 20.06 14.03 -7.03
C GLU A 33 18.72 13.56 -7.60
N VAL A 34 17.86 13.03 -6.77
CA VAL A 34 16.51 12.58 -7.14
C VAL A 34 15.56 13.76 -6.93
N ALA A 35 14.86 14.16 -8.00
CA ALA A 35 13.87 15.22 -7.88
C ALA A 35 12.76 14.82 -6.90
N PRO A 36 12.36 15.70 -5.98
CA PRO A 36 11.31 15.38 -5.01
C PRO A 36 9.98 15.10 -5.69
N VAL A 37 9.25 14.12 -5.19
CA VAL A 37 7.90 13.80 -5.64
C VAL A 37 6.98 14.96 -5.28
N LYS A 38 6.32 15.55 -6.29
CA LYS A 38 5.35 16.62 -6.07
C LYS A 38 4.01 16.03 -5.66
N GLU A 39 3.46 16.52 -4.55
CA GLU A 39 2.10 16.21 -4.14
C GLU A 39 1.12 16.73 -5.19
N LYS A 40 0.52 15.81 -5.96
CA LYS A 40 -0.39 16.15 -7.03
C LYS A 40 -1.49 15.09 -7.15
N TYR A 41 -2.72 15.53 -6.97
CA TYR A 41 -3.90 14.68 -7.00
C TYR A 41 -4.78 15.00 -8.21
N GLU A 42 -4.32 14.64 -9.40
CA GLU A 42 -5.09 14.75 -10.63
C GLU A 42 -5.74 13.41 -10.95
N GLY A 43 -7.04 13.32 -10.81
CA GLY A 43 -7.84 12.15 -11.14
C GLY A 43 -7.90 11.87 -12.65
N GLY A 44 -8.35 10.68 -13.00
CA GLY A 44 -8.62 10.30 -14.39
C GLY A 44 -8.81 8.80 -14.54
N VAL A 45 -9.58 8.43 -15.55
CA VAL A 45 -9.90 7.04 -15.89
C VAL A 45 -9.10 6.63 -17.12
N TYR A 46 -8.35 5.57 -17.01
CA TYR A 46 -7.50 5.00 -18.04
C TYR A 46 -8.04 3.63 -18.42
N VAL A 47 -8.52 3.48 -19.65
CA VAL A 47 -9.23 2.29 -20.10
C VAL A 47 -8.42 1.58 -21.18
N VAL A 48 -8.24 0.28 -21.00
CA VAL A 48 -7.73 -0.63 -22.02
C VAL A 48 -8.86 -1.55 -22.44
N ASP A 49 -9.33 -1.41 -23.68
CA ASP A 49 -10.32 -2.33 -24.23
C ASP A 49 -9.64 -3.64 -24.63
N LYS A 50 -10.00 -4.70 -23.92
CA LYS A 50 -9.47 -6.05 -24.17
C LYS A 50 -10.54 -7.08 -23.84
N ALA A 51 -10.77 -8.01 -24.77
CA ALA A 51 -11.68 -9.12 -24.55
C ALA A 51 -11.12 -10.07 -23.47
N LEU A 52 -11.54 -9.86 -22.23
CA LEU A 52 -11.18 -10.65 -21.05
C LEU A 52 -12.44 -11.17 -20.38
N PRO A 53 -12.38 -12.35 -19.73
CA PRO A 53 -13.52 -12.90 -18.99
C PRO A 53 -13.90 -12.07 -17.76
N GLN A 54 -12.94 -11.32 -17.21
CA GLN A 54 -13.13 -10.40 -16.09
C GLN A 54 -12.44 -9.06 -16.38
N THR A 55 -13.02 -8.00 -15.85
CA THR A 55 -12.41 -6.68 -15.83
C THR A 55 -11.50 -6.54 -14.61
N ALA A 56 -10.26 -6.17 -14.84
CA ALA A 56 -9.33 -5.79 -13.77
C ALA A 56 -9.46 -4.28 -13.50
N ILE A 57 -9.65 -3.91 -12.25
CA ILE A 57 -9.73 -2.54 -11.77
C ILE A 57 -8.58 -2.29 -10.80
N ARG A 58 -7.83 -1.20 -11.02
CA ARG A 58 -6.82 -0.70 -10.08
C ARG A 58 -7.02 0.81 -9.94
N ILE A 59 -7.07 1.27 -8.71
CA ILE A 59 -7.19 2.69 -8.38
C ILE A 59 -6.07 3.09 -7.43
N GLY A 60 -5.61 4.33 -7.50
CA GLY A 60 -4.58 4.79 -6.59
C GLY A 60 -4.19 6.25 -6.76
N HIS A 61 -3.44 6.74 -5.80
CA HIS A 61 -2.83 8.06 -5.75
C HIS A 61 -1.61 8.04 -4.82
N LEU A 62 -0.88 9.16 -4.75
CA LEU A 62 0.21 9.33 -3.80
C LEU A 62 -0.33 9.37 -2.36
N THR A 63 0.45 8.86 -1.41
CA THR A 63 0.13 8.89 0.01
C THR A 63 1.37 9.25 0.83
N LEU A 64 1.28 9.20 2.14
CA LEU A 64 2.31 9.64 3.09
C LEU A 64 3.67 8.96 2.91
N SER A 65 4.67 9.58 3.49
CA SER A 65 5.95 8.96 3.80
C SER A 65 5.96 8.41 5.24
N ARG A 66 6.84 7.48 5.53
CA ARG A 66 6.88 6.76 6.81
C ARG A 66 7.21 7.61 8.04
N PRO A 67 8.00 8.71 7.95
CA PRO A 67 8.20 9.64 9.05
C PRO A 67 6.95 10.43 9.46
N ASP A 68 5.88 10.42 8.65
CA ASP A 68 4.67 11.17 8.97
C ASP A 68 4.03 10.68 10.29
N PRO A 69 3.65 11.59 11.20
CA PRO A 69 3.07 11.24 12.49
C PRO A 69 1.74 10.48 12.39
N GLN A 70 1.03 10.60 11.28
CA GLN A 70 -0.21 9.87 11.02
C GLN A 70 0.01 8.45 10.46
N TYR A 71 1.27 8.00 10.30
CA TYR A 71 1.58 6.69 9.73
C TYR A 71 0.78 5.54 10.39
N LEU A 72 0.70 5.51 11.71
CA LEU A 72 -0.02 4.44 12.42
C LEU A 72 -1.54 4.57 12.28
N ALA A 73 -2.07 5.78 12.24
CA ALA A 73 -3.49 6.02 11.96
C ALA A 73 -3.86 5.55 10.54
N VAL A 74 -3.00 5.82 9.54
CA VAL A 74 -3.17 5.29 8.17
C VAL A 74 -3.09 3.76 8.14
N ARG A 75 -2.22 3.13 8.91
CA ARG A 75 -2.15 1.67 9.03
C ARG A 75 -3.45 1.07 9.56
N VAL A 76 -4.06 1.70 10.58
CA VAL A 76 -5.35 1.27 11.14
C VAL A 76 -6.48 1.53 10.13
N MET A 77 -6.49 2.69 9.49
CA MET A 77 -7.42 3.06 8.42
C MET A 77 -7.40 2.02 7.29
N ASP A 78 -6.23 1.66 6.78
CA ASP A 78 -6.07 0.66 5.72
C ASP A 78 -6.62 -0.71 6.13
N SER A 79 -6.34 -1.13 7.36
CA SER A 79 -6.86 -2.39 7.89
C SER A 79 -8.38 -2.42 7.85
N ILE A 80 -9.05 -1.32 8.22
CA ILE A 80 -10.52 -1.19 8.19
C ILE A 80 -11.03 -1.12 6.75
N LEU A 81 -10.37 -0.35 5.88
CA LEU A 81 -10.86 -0.08 4.53
C LEU A 81 -10.80 -1.32 3.62
N GLY A 82 -9.64 -1.96 3.49
CA GLY A 82 -9.46 -3.08 2.57
C GLY A 82 -8.33 -4.06 2.94
N GLY A 83 -7.57 -3.79 4.00
CA GLY A 83 -6.35 -4.52 4.35
C GLY A 83 -6.52 -5.73 5.26
N SER A 84 -7.62 -5.86 6.00
CA SER A 84 -7.84 -6.96 6.95
C SER A 84 -8.68 -8.13 6.40
N GLY A 85 -8.68 -8.31 5.08
CA GLY A 85 -9.40 -9.42 4.45
C GLY A 85 -10.91 -9.35 4.71
N PHE A 86 -11.51 -10.45 5.16
CA PHE A 86 -12.98 -10.59 5.27
C PHE A 86 -13.69 -9.58 6.16
N THR A 87 -13.02 -8.95 7.09
CA THR A 87 -13.61 -7.98 8.02
C THR A 87 -13.52 -6.54 7.51
N SER A 88 -12.81 -6.28 6.42
CA SER A 88 -12.66 -4.94 5.86
C SER A 88 -13.89 -4.48 5.09
N ARG A 89 -14.15 -3.16 5.11
CA ARG A 89 -15.32 -2.54 4.48
C ARG A 89 -15.47 -2.88 3.00
N MET A 90 -14.39 -2.76 2.20
CA MET A 90 -14.43 -3.09 0.77
C MET A 90 -14.78 -4.55 0.53
N VAL A 91 -14.22 -5.48 1.32
CA VAL A 91 -14.53 -6.92 1.17
C VAL A 91 -15.99 -7.19 1.57
N GLN A 92 -16.45 -6.62 2.67
CA GLN A 92 -17.85 -6.75 3.07
C GLN A 92 -18.77 -6.22 1.98
N LYS A 93 -18.50 -5.01 1.48
CA LYS A 93 -19.39 -4.32 0.54
C LYS A 93 -19.41 -4.96 -0.85
N VAL A 94 -18.24 -5.20 -1.44
CA VAL A 94 -18.13 -5.65 -2.84
C VAL A 94 -18.29 -7.16 -2.95
N ARG A 95 -17.71 -7.93 -2.01
CA ARG A 95 -17.72 -9.39 -2.05
C ARG A 95 -18.89 -10.00 -1.29
N ALA A 96 -19.03 -9.70 0.02
CA ALA A 96 -19.98 -10.41 0.87
C ALA A 96 -21.42 -10.00 0.60
N GLU A 97 -21.72 -8.69 0.54
CA GLU A 97 -23.06 -8.18 0.35
C GLU A 97 -23.52 -8.27 -1.13
N ARG A 98 -22.63 -7.94 -2.05
CA ARG A 98 -22.99 -7.78 -3.48
C ARG A 98 -22.53 -8.93 -4.37
N GLY A 99 -21.60 -9.76 -3.92
CA GLY A 99 -21.10 -10.91 -4.69
C GLY A 99 -20.42 -10.56 -6.02
N LEU A 100 -19.89 -9.32 -6.15
CA LEU A 100 -19.37 -8.81 -7.42
C LEU A 100 -17.97 -9.33 -7.72
N ALA A 101 -17.18 -9.63 -6.69
CA ALA A 101 -15.77 -10.01 -6.83
C ALA A 101 -15.37 -11.10 -5.84
N TYR A 102 -14.42 -11.94 -6.24
CA TYR A 102 -13.80 -12.91 -5.33
C TYR A 102 -12.82 -12.23 -4.36
N SER A 103 -12.08 -11.24 -4.85
CA SER A 103 -11.08 -10.51 -4.09
C SER A 103 -11.23 -9.00 -4.33
N VAL A 104 -11.20 -8.25 -3.26
CA VAL A 104 -11.08 -6.78 -3.27
C VAL A 104 -10.19 -6.38 -2.11
N TRP A 105 -9.35 -5.38 -2.31
CA TRP A 105 -8.32 -5.01 -1.35
C TRP A 105 -7.94 -3.54 -1.50
N SER A 106 -7.39 -2.97 -0.43
CA SER A 106 -6.67 -1.68 -0.46
C SER A 106 -5.50 -1.71 0.51
N TYR A 107 -4.49 -0.90 0.23
CA TYR A 107 -3.39 -0.63 1.15
C TYR A 107 -2.69 0.70 0.80
N SER A 108 -2.13 1.34 1.83
CA SER A 108 -1.22 2.48 1.70
C SER A 108 0.20 2.02 1.99
N MET A 109 1.02 1.99 0.97
CA MET A 109 2.45 1.73 1.10
C MET A 109 3.16 3.06 1.34
N ALA A 110 3.42 3.39 2.61
CA ALA A 110 4.16 4.59 2.96
C ALA A 110 5.58 4.53 2.38
N GLY A 111 6.00 5.57 1.69
CA GLY A 111 7.37 5.71 1.23
C GLY A 111 8.34 5.96 2.39
N TYR A 112 9.60 5.67 2.22
CA TYR A 112 10.57 5.89 3.29
C TYR A 112 11.12 7.32 3.28
N TRP A 113 11.53 7.83 2.14
CA TRP A 113 12.05 9.19 1.97
C TRP A 113 11.06 10.10 1.25
N GLU A 114 10.42 9.57 0.22
CA GLU A 114 9.43 10.27 -0.59
C GLU A 114 8.01 9.77 -0.25
N MET A 115 7.03 10.40 -0.88
CA MET A 115 5.64 9.94 -0.78
C MET A 115 5.50 8.51 -1.28
N GLY A 116 4.70 7.74 -0.60
CA GLY A 116 4.30 6.41 -1.01
C GLY A 116 3.06 6.42 -1.92
N GLN A 117 2.37 5.28 -1.98
CA GLN A 117 1.16 5.15 -2.79
C GLN A 117 0.04 4.44 -2.04
N PHE A 118 -1.17 4.99 -2.13
CA PHE A 118 -2.40 4.28 -1.86
C PHE A 118 -2.81 3.53 -3.12
N THR A 119 -3.19 2.27 -2.96
CA THR A 119 -3.67 1.44 -4.07
C THR A 119 -4.83 0.58 -3.61
N ALA A 120 -5.87 0.47 -4.43
CA ALA A 120 -6.93 -0.51 -4.23
C ALA A 120 -7.27 -1.21 -5.54
N GLY A 121 -7.81 -2.41 -5.47
CA GLY A 121 -8.11 -3.16 -6.66
C GLY A 121 -9.06 -4.32 -6.47
N THR A 122 -9.63 -4.73 -7.58
CA THR A 122 -10.51 -5.89 -7.68
C THR A 122 -10.53 -6.44 -9.10
N GLU A 123 -11.09 -7.63 -9.26
CA GLU A 123 -11.46 -8.22 -10.54
C GLU A 123 -12.92 -8.62 -10.48
N THR A 124 -13.70 -8.20 -11.49
CA THR A 124 -15.15 -8.40 -11.53
C THR A 124 -15.61 -8.75 -12.95
N LYS A 125 -16.86 -9.18 -13.12
CA LYS A 125 -17.44 -9.35 -14.46
C LYS A 125 -17.54 -7.98 -15.17
N ALA A 126 -17.41 -7.97 -16.50
CA ALA A 126 -17.56 -6.74 -17.28
C ALA A 126 -18.89 -6.03 -16.99
N SER A 127 -19.98 -6.79 -16.88
CA SER A 127 -21.34 -6.28 -16.58
C SER A 127 -21.54 -5.74 -15.16
N THR A 128 -20.49 -5.66 -14.34
CA THR A 128 -20.53 -5.12 -12.98
C THR A 128 -19.33 -4.21 -12.67
N THR A 129 -18.62 -3.78 -13.71
CA THR A 129 -17.38 -2.98 -13.59
C THR A 129 -17.61 -1.65 -12.89
N ALA A 130 -18.57 -0.87 -13.36
CA ALA A 130 -18.87 0.45 -12.79
C ALA A 130 -19.50 0.33 -11.40
N GLU A 131 -20.32 -0.69 -11.16
CA GLU A 131 -20.90 -0.95 -9.85
C GLU A 131 -19.81 -1.25 -8.82
N ALA A 132 -18.89 -2.17 -9.12
CA ALA A 132 -17.80 -2.53 -8.21
C ALA A 132 -16.89 -1.33 -7.93
N LEU A 133 -16.50 -0.58 -8.96
CA LEU A 133 -15.69 0.62 -8.80
C LEU A 133 -16.39 1.68 -7.95
N GLY A 134 -17.67 1.94 -8.20
CA GLY A 134 -18.46 2.89 -7.42
C GLY A 134 -18.57 2.53 -5.94
N LEU A 135 -18.72 1.24 -5.63
CA LEU A 135 -18.72 0.76 -4.23
C LEU A 135 -17.36 0.96 -3.55
N MET A 136 -16.25 0.69 -4.26
CA MET A 136 -14.91 0.91 -3.72
C MET A 136 -14.68 2.39 -3.40
N ILE A 137 -15.03 3.29 -4.32
CA ILE A 137 -14.91 4.75 -4.12
C ILE A 137 -15.83 5.20 -2.98
N GLY A 138 -17.04 4.69 -2.91
CA GLY A 138 -17.98 5.01 -1.83
C GLY A 138 -17.47 4.63 -0.44
N GLU A 139 -16.75 3.52 -0.29
CA GLU A 139 -16.14 3.17 1.00
C GLU A 139 -14.94 4.08 1.34
N ILE A 140 -14.18 4.57 0.33
CA ILE A 140 -13.15 5.59 0.53
C ILE A 140 -13.75 6.90 1.01
N GLU A 141 -14.85 7.33 0.42
CA GLU A 141 -15.57 8.56 0.83
C GLU A 141 -16.11 8.44 2.24
N LYS A 142 -16.78 7.32 2.57
CA LYS A 142 -17.35 7.09 3.89
C LYS A 142 -16.32 7.12 5.01
N ILE A 143 -15.17 6.47 4.87
CA ILE A 143 -14.14 6.45 5.93
C ILE A 143 -13.54 7.83 6.17
N ARG A 144 -13.62 8.75 5.20
CA ARG A 144 -13.23 10.17 5.36
C ARG A 144 -14.28 10.98 6.12
N GLU A 145 -15.55 10.66 5.98
CA GLU A 145 -16.65 11.45 6.51
C GLU A 145 -17.13 10.95 7.87
N GLU A 146 -17.25 9.65 8.01
CA GLU A 146 -17.83 8.99 9.18
C GLU A 146 -16.74 8.47 10.13
N LEU A 147 -17.04 8.48 11.43
CA LEU A 147 -16.20 7.77 12.39
C LEU A 147 -16.36 6.26 12.19
N VAL A 148 -15.24 5.55 12.27
CA VAL A 148 -15.27 4.09 12.31
C VAL A 148 -15.91 3.63 13.62
N SER A 149 -16.60 2.50 13.61
CA SER A 149 -17.20 1.94 14.81
C SER A 149 -16.12 1.46 15.80
N GLU A 150 -16.50 1.36 17.08
CA GLU A 150 -15.60 0.80 18.11
C GLU A 150 -15.18 -0.64 17.78
N GLU A 151 -16.08 -1.41 17.19
CA GLU A 151 -15.81 -2.79 16.78
C GLU A 151 -14.78 -2.86 15.64
N GLU A 152 -14.97 -2.08 14.56
CA GLU A 152 -14.01 -1.98 13.45
C GLU A 152 -12.62 -1.56 13.94
N LEU A 153 -12.58 -0.54 14.81
CA LEU A 153 -11.35 -0.03 15.39
C LEU A 153 -10.62 -1.09 16.23
N ALA A 154 -11.36 -1.76 17.11
CA ALA A 154 -10.81 -2.81 17.98
C ALA A 154 -10.27 -4.00 17.16
N GLN A 155 -11.03 -4.46 16.16
CA GLN A 155 -10.63 -5.56 15.28
C GLN A 155 -9.38 -5.21 14.47
N ALA A 156 -9.31 -4.01 13.89
CA ALA A 156 -8.16 -3.56 13.12
C ALA A 156 -6.90 -3.48 13.98
N LYS A 157 -6.98 -2.87 15.16
CA LYS A 157 -5.88 -2.80 16.12
C LYS A 157 -5.41 -4.19 16.55
N ALA A 158 -6.34 -5.08 16.91
CA ALA A 158 -6.01 -6.44 17.31
C ALA A 158 -5.31 -7.21 16.16
N SER A 159 -5.80 -7.07 14.94
CA SER A 159 -5.18 -7.70 13.76
C SER A 159 -3.74 -7.22 13.55
N ILE A 160 -3.50 -5.91 13.62
CA ILE A 160 -2.17 -5.32 13.47
C ILE A 160 -1.22 -5.77 14.58
N VAL A 161 -1.66 -5.69 15.84
CA VAL A 161 -0.86 -6.05 17.01
C VAL A 161 -0.55 -7.56 17.03
N ASN A 162 -1.52 -8.41 16.72
CA ASN A 162 -1.32 -9.85 16.68
C ASN A 162 -0.40 -10.28 15.52
N SER A 163 -0.46 -9.59 14.38
CA SER A 163 0.46 -9.87 13.27
C SER A 163 1.88 -9.37 13.52
N PHE A 164 2.06 -8.40 14.41
CA PHE A 164 3.36 -7.81 14.72
C PHE A 164 4.37 -8.82 15.31
N VAL A 165 3.88 -9.82 16.05
CA VAL A 165 4.75 -10.87 16.64
C VAL A 165 5.53 -11.66 15.58
N PHE A 166 4.97 -11.81 14.37
CA PHE A 166 5.61 -12.53 13.26
C PHE A 166 6.83 -11.81 12.67
N ILE A 167 7.07 -10.55 13.03
CA ILE A 167 8.31 -9.84 12.69
C ILE A 167 9.49 -10.44 13.47
N PHE A 168 9.23 -11.02 14.63
CA PHE A 168 10.23 -11.55 15.57
C PHE A 168 10.31 -13.09 15.58
N ASP A 169 9.69 -13.78 14.63
CA ASP A 169 9.61 -15.24 14.60
C ASP A 169 10.96 -15.93 14.35
N ARG A 170 11.93 -15.19 13.77
CA ARG A 170 13.27 -15.69 13.50
C ARG A 170 14.31 -14.56 13.50
N PRO A 171 15.58 -14.89 13.92
CA PRO A 171 16.66 -13.89 13.99
C PRO A 171 16.89 -13.10 12.71
N SER A 172 16.79 -13.74 11.55
CA SER A 172 16.99 -13.07 10.24
C SER A 172 15.93 -11.99 9.96
N ARG A 173 14.69 -12.17 10.43
CA ARG A 173 13.64 -11.14 10.28
C ARG A 173 13.90 -9.96 11.21
N ILE A 174 14.31 -10.25 12.47
CA ILE A 174 14.68 -9.20 13.42
C ILE A 174 15.82 -8.36 12.85
N LEU A 175 16.88 -9.03 12.36
CA LEU A 175 18.03 -8.37 11.74
C LEU A 175 17.63 -7.51 10.55
N SER A 176 16.87 -8.07 9.59
CA SER A 176 16.39 -7.32 8.42
C SER A 176 15.57 -6.10 8.81
N GLN A 177 14.68 -6.24 9.79
CA GLN A 177 13.86 -5.15 10.28
C GLN A 177 14.72 -4.05 10.91
N ARG A 178 15.69 -4.43 11.75
CA ARG A 178 16.61 -3.49 12.40
C ARG A 178 17.45 -2.74 11.35
N MET A 179 18.07 -3.46 10.41
CA MET A 179 18.83 -2.85 9.31
C MET A 179 18.00 -1.89 8.48
N THR A 180 16.72 -2.22 8.23
CA THR A 180 15.80 -1.34 7.50
C THR A 180 15.54 -0.06 8.27
N LEU A 181 15.25 -0.15 9.58
CA LEU A 181 15.02 1.03 10.42
C LEU A 181 16.26 1.92 10.49
N ASP A 182 17.43 1.34 10.70
CA ASP A 182 18.71 2.05 10.76
C ASP A 182 19.04 2.73 9.42
N TYR A 183 18.85 2.03 8.30
CA TYR A 183 19.12 2.55 6.96
C TYR A 183 18.26 3.76 6.61
N TYR A 184 16.99 3.73 7.01
CA TYR A 184 16.04 4.80 6.72
C TYR A 184 15.94 5.85 7.84
N GLY A 185 16.75 5.75 8.89
CA GLY A 185 16.76 6.71 9.99
C GLY A 185 15.45 6.73 10.80
N ILE A 186 14.74 5.61 10.87
CA ILE A 186 13.55 5.50 11.71
C ILE A 186 14.01 5.49 13.17
N TYR A 187 13.34 6.29 14.01
CA TYR A 187 13.75 6.53 15.39
C TYR A 187 13.97 5.23 16.20
N GLU A 188 15.00 5.25 17.04
CA GLU A 188 15.25 4.19 18.02
C GLU A 188 14.04 4.03 18.95
N GLY A 189 13.65 2.77 19.26
CA GLY A 189 12.45 2.49 20.04
C GLY A 189 11.14 2.41 19.22
N PHE A 190 11.22 2.47 17.87
CA PHE A 190 10.04 2.30 17.03
C PHE A 190 9.35 0.95 17.26
N LEU A 191 10.12 -0.15 17.29
CA LEU A 191 9.57 -1.49 17.47
C LEU A 191 9.01 -1.67 18.88
N GLU A 192 9.69 -1.16 19.88
CA GLU A 192 9.34 -1.26 21.30
C GLU A 192 8.03 -0.54 21.62
N THR A 193 7.78 0.60 20.98
CA THR A 193 6.56 1.42 21.20
C THR A 193 5.46 1.18 20.19
N TYR A 194 5.71 0.35 19.15
CA TYR A 194 4.78 0.18 18.04
C TYR A 194 3.38 -0.26 18.48
N ARG A 195 3.31 -1.31 19.32
CA ARG A 195 2.02 -1.86 19.80
C ARG A 195 1.22 -0.84 20.58
N ASP A 196 1.85 -0.16 21.52
CA ASP A 196 1.18 0.85 22.37
C ASP A 196 0.67 2.01 21.53
N LYS A 197 1.45 2.47 20.58
CA LYS A 197 1.05 3.53 19.64
C LYS A 197 -0.09 3.10 18.72
N VAL A 198 -0.11 1.87 18.23
CA VAL A 198 -1.25 1.33 17.46
C VAL A 198 -2.50 1.28 18.35
N MET A 199 -2.36 0.80 19.59
CA MET A 199 -3.49 0.74 20.53
C MET A 199 -4.02 2.10 20.94
N ALA A 200 -3.19 3.14 20.90
CA ALA A 200 -3.59 4.52 21.22
C ALA A 200 -4.36 5.22 20.08
N VAL A 201 -4.32 4.73 18.84
CA VAL A 201 -5.06 5.33 17.71
C VAL A 201 -6.57 5.36 18.02
N THR A 202 -7.19 6.50 17.83
CA THR A 202 -8.64 6.73 18.02
C THR A 202 -9.41 6.68 16.70
N ALA A 203 -10.73 6.60 16.76
CA ALA A 203 -11.60 6.70 15.58
C ALA A 203 -11.45 8.08 14.89
N GLU A 204 -11.21 9.13 15.68
CA GLU A 204 -10.95 10.47 15.15
C GLU A 204 -9.62 10.54 14.41
N ASP A 205 -8.55 9.89 14.93
CA ASP A 205 -7.27 9.84 14.24
C ASP A 205 -7.40 9.13 12.89
N VAL A 206 -8.18 8.04 12.83
CA VAL A 206 -8.49 7.33 11.57
C VAL A 206 -9.20 8.25 10.58
N ARG A 207 -10.22 8.99 11.01
CA ARG A 207 -10.96 9.94 10.16
C ARG A 207 -10.06 11.06 9.66
N GLN A 208 -9.24 11.63 10.53
CA GLN A 208 -8.30 12.70 10.17
C GLN A 208 -7.25 12.19 9.16
N ALA A 209 -6.71 11.01 9.38
CA ALA A 209 -5.80 10.36 8.45
C ALA A 209 -6.47 10.09 7.09
N ALA A 210 -7.72 9.59 7.09
CA ALA A 210 -8.48 9.38 5.88
C ALA A 210 -8.72 10.68 5.10
N ARG A 211 -9.10 11.77 5.79
CA ARG A 211 -9.30 13.09 5.17
C ARG A 211 -8.01 13.65 4.57
N ARG A 212 -6.87 13.43 5.23
CA ARG A 212 -5.58 13.97 4.78
C ARG A 212 -4.97 13.12 3.66
N TRP A 213 -5.12 11.80 3.68
CA TRP A 213 -4.34 10.88 2.86
C TRP A 213 -5.12 10.05 1.85
N LEU A 214 -6.46 10.12 1.84
CA LEU A 214 -7.28 9.54 0.79
C LEU A 214 -7.90 10.66 -0.05
N HIS A 215 -7.69 10.60 -1.35
CA HIS A 215 -8.12 11.63 -2.32
C HIS A 215 -8.96 10.99 -3.43
N PRO A 216 -10.26 10.73 -3.18
CA PRO A 216 -11.13 10.12 -4.20
C PRO A 216 -11.18 10.93 -5.48
N GLU A 217 -11.13 12.27 -5.38
CA GLU A 217 -11.08 13.20 -6.52
C GLU A 217 -9.77 13.10 -7.33
N GLY A 218 -8.71 12.63 -6.71
CA GLY A 218 -7.37 12.50 -7.30
C GLY A 218 -7.01 11.09 -7.77
N LEU A 219 -7.96 10.14 -7.74
CA LEU A 219 -7.70 8.76 -8.10
C LEU A 219 -7.33 8.61 -9.59
N LYS A 220 -6.19 7.96 -9.83
CA LYS A 220 -5.91 7.33 -11.12
C LYS A 220 -6.63 5.99 -11.15
N ILE A 221 -7.56 5.84 -12.06
CA ILE A 221 -8.42 4.66 -12.21
C ILE A 221 -7.99 3.93 -13.48
N VAL A 222 -7.43 2.74 -13.36
CA VAL A 222 -7.05 1.90 -14.49
C VAL A 222 -8.01 0.74 -14.61
N VAL A 223 -8.63 0.59 -15.78
CA VAL A 223 -9.62 -0.45 -16.07
C VAL A 223 -9.21 -1.21 -17.32
N VAL A 224 -9.08 -2.52 -17.21
CA VAL A 224 -8.74 -3.40 -18.33
C VAL A 224 -9.83 -4.45 -18.49
N GLY A 225 -10.57 -4.43 -19.59
CA GLY A 225 -11.69 -5.36 -19.82
C GLY A 225 -12.44 -5.07 -21.11
N SER A 226 -13.51 -5.80 -21.35
CA SER A 226 -14.39 -5.62 -22.54
C SER A 226 -15.31 -4.41 -22.34
N VAL A 227 -14.91 -3.26 -22.89
CA VAL A 227 -15.57 -1.95 -22.67
C VAL A 227 -17.04 -1.96 -23.10
N LYS A 228 -17.34 -2.64 -24.19
CA LYS A 228 -18.72 -2.76 -24.72
C LYS A 228 -19.68 -3.49 -23.77
N ASP A 229 -19.14 -4.28 -22.86
CA ASP A 229 -19.90 -5.11 -21.92
C ASP A 229 -20.00 -4.49 -20.52
N PHE A 230 -19.48 -3.26 -20.32
CA PHE A 230 -19.56 -2.57 -19.03
C PHE A 230 -21.00 -2.17 -18.71
N ASP A 231 -21.39 -2.29 -17.45
CA ASP A 231 -22.73 -1.95 -16.95
C ASP A 231 -23.06 -0.45 -17.07
N ARG A 232 -22.06 0.41 -17.01
CA ARG A 232 -22.21 1.87 -17.15
C ARG A 232 -20.94 2.50 -17.74
N PRO A 233 -21.05 3.69 -18.38
CA PRO A 233 -19.89 4.41 -18.92
C PRO A 233 -18.91 4.80 -17.83
N MET A 234 -17.61 4.60 -18.07
CA MET A 234 -16.55 4.98 -17.13
C MET A 234 -16.40 6.49 -16.95
N ALA A 235 -16.91 7.29 -17.88
CA ALA A 235 -16.91 8.76 -17.82
C ALA A 235 -17.60 9.35 -16.58
N GLN A 236 -18.45 8.57 -15.90
CA GLN A 236 -19.04 8.99 -14.63
C GLN A 236 -18.02 9.16 -13.48
N PHE A 237 -16.83 8.55 -13.61
CA PHE A 237 -15.76 8.60 -12.60
C PHE A 237 -14.67 9.62 -12.94
N GLY A 238 -14.77 10.32 -14.07
CA GLY A 238 -13.82 11.35 -14.48
C GLY A 238 -13.47 11.32 -15.97
N PRO A 239 -12.53 12.15 -16.41
CA PRO A 239 -12.05 12.16 -17.79
C PRO A 239 -11.50 10.79 -18.19
N VAL A 240 -11.95 10.27 -19.33
CA VAL A 240 -11.56 8.95 -19.84
C VAL A 240 -10.44 9.10 -20.87
N HIS A 241 -9.38 8.33 -20.68
CA HIS A 241 -8.24 8.20 -21.57
C HIS A 241 -8.15 6.74 -22.04
N GLU A 242 -8.29 6.52 -23.34
CA GLU A 242 -8.07 5.20 -23.92
C GLU A 242 -6.58 4.92 -24.05
N LEU A 243 -6.16 3.76 -23.56
CA LEU A 243 -4.78 3.30 -23.65
C LEU A 243 -4.69 2.14 -24.63
N VAL A 244 -3.78 2.26 -25.59
CA VAL A 244 -3.47 1.18 -26.53
C VAL A 244 -2.24 0.44 -26.00
N LEU A 245 -2.37 -0.86 -25.74
CA LEU A 245 -1.22 -1.70 -25.37
C LEU A 245 -0.30 -1.86 -26.60
N ARG A 246 0.98 -1.51 -26.42
CA ARG A 246 1.99 -1.83 -27.43
C ARG A 246 2.33 -3.31 -27.30
N ASP A 247 2.29 -4.00 -28.43
CA ASP A 247 2.78 -5.38 -28.48
C ASP A 247 4.31 -5.36 -28.53
N TYR A 248 4.94 -5.71 -27.41
CA TYR A 248 6.39 -5.85 -27.34
C TYR A 248 6.89 -7.23 -27.73
N SER A 249 6.00 -8.18 -28.06
CA SER A 249 6.38 -9.53 -28.48
C SER A 249 7.09 -9.56 -29.85
N THR A 250 6.95 -8.48 -30.64
CA THR A 250 7.56 -8.32 -31.96
C THR A 250 8.78 -7.39 -31.96
N ALA A 251 9.18 -6.84 -30.80
CA ALA A 251 10.43 -6.10 -30.71
C ALA A 251 11.59 -7.08 -30.87
N GLU A 252 12.05 -7.23 -32.12
CA GLU A 252 13.26 -7.97 -32.47
C GLU A 252 14.42 -7.55 -31.57
N GLY A 253 15.12 -8.56 -31.05
CA GLY A 253 16.26 -8.38 -30.18
C GLY A 253 17.30 -7.44 -30.79
N GLY A 254 17.31 -6.20 -30.30
CA GLY A 254 18.42 -5.29 -30.48
C GLY A 254 19.63 -5.86 -29.74
N LYS A 255 20.63 -6.26 -30.55
CA LYS A 255 21.97 -6.72 -30.16
C LYS A 255 22.70 -5.69 -29.30
#